data_16903a83050bd2dd6a618355d2236745
#
_entry.id   16903a83050bd2dd6a618355d2236745
#
_cell.length_a   1.000
_cell.length_b   1.000
_cell.length_c   1.000
_cell.angle_alpha   90.00
_cell.angle_beta   90.00
_cell.angle_gamma   90.00
#
_symmetry.space_group_name_H-M   'P 1'
#
loop_
_entity.id
_entity.type
_entity.pdbx_description
1 polymer ?
#
loop_
_entity_poly.entity_id
_entity_poly.type
_entity_poly.pdbx_seq_one_letter_code
_entity_poly.pdbx_strand_id
1 'polypeptide(L)' 'MTSKEIRELSLAEIEIKLRETREQLLQLRLRKQTGQVEKTHEIRILRKDIARFETALTQKKAAA' A
#
# COMPACT_ATOMS: atom_id res chain seq x y z
N MET A 1 -6.48 0.91 5.34
CA MET A 1 -7.80 1.06 4.66
C MET A 1 -8.47 -0.29 4.51
N THR A 2 -9.78 -0.33 4.64
CA THR A 2 -10.55 -1.55 4.41
C THR A 2 -10.74 -1.78 2.91
N SER A 3 -11.04 -3.02 2.52
CA SER A 3 -11.31 -3.35 1.12
C SER A 3 -12.47 -2.55 0.54
N LYS A 4 -13.48 -2.27 1.36
CA LYS A 4 -14.64 -1.47 0.96
C LYS A 4 -14.23 -0.03 0.61
N GLU A 5 -13.41 0.59 1.46
CA GLU A 5 -12.91 1.94 1.23
C GLU A 5 -12.08 2.02 -0.05
N ILE A 6 -11.25 1.02 -0.29
CA ILE A 6 -10.41 0.95 -1.49
C ILE A 6 -11.28 0.84 -2.75
N ARG A 7 -12.35 0.05 -2.71
CA ARG A 7 -13.26 -0.11 -3.85
C ARG A 7 -13.98 1.18 -4.23
N GLU A 8 -14.18 2.07 -3.27
CA GLU A 8 -14.84 3.37 -3.50
C GLU A 8 -13.92 4.40 -4.14
N LEU A 9 -12.61 4.16 -4.14
CA LEU A 9 -11.64 5.07 -4.76
C LEU A 9 -11.62 4.93 -6.28
N SER A 10 -11.36 6.05 -6.97
CA SER A 10 -11.14 6.01 -8.41
C SER A 10 -9.79 5.35 -8.74
N LEU A 11 -9.62 4.96 -9.99
CA LEU A 11 -8.40 4.32 -10.46
C LEU A 11 -7.17 5.20 -10.21
N ALA A 12 -7.28 6.49 -10.50
CA ALA A 12 -6.20 7.44 -10.27
C ALA A 12 -5.84 7.58 -8.79
N GLU A 13 -6.86 7.61 -7.92
CA GLU A 13 -6.65 7.67 -6.47
C GLU A 13 -5.95 6.43 -5.94
N ILE A 14 -6.33 5.26 -6.44
CA ILE A 14 -5.69 3.99 -6.07
C ILE A 14 -4.21 4.00 -6.47
N GLU A 15 -3.88 4.48 -7.66
CA GLU A 15 -2.50 4.57 -8.12
C GLU A 15 -1.67 5.50 -7.24
N ILE A 16 -2.22 6.64 -6.86
CA ILE A 16 -1.55 7.59 -5.96
C ILE A 16 -1.32 6.96 -4.58
N LYS A 17 -2.34 6.32 -4.01
CA LYS A 17 -2.24 5.68 -2.71
C LYS A 17 -1.23 4.53 -2.72
N LEU A 18 -1.20 3.76 -3.80
CA LEU A 18 -0.25 2.68 -3.96
C LEU A 18 1.19 3.20 -3.97
N ARG A 19 1.44 4.28 -4.70
CA ARG A 19 2.76 4.91 -4.77
C ARG A 19 3.19 5.43 -3.39
N GLU A 20 2.31 6.14 -2.70
CA GLU A 20 2.59 6.67 -1.36
C GLU A 20 2.90 5.55 -0.39
N THR A 21 2.13 4.47 -0.42
CA THR A 21 2.34 3.34 0.48
C THR A 21 3.67 2.64 0.21
N ARG A 22 4.05 2.50 -1.06
CA ARG A 22 5.35 1.93 -1.43
C ARG A 22 6.51 2.79 -0.95
N GLU A 23 6.38 4.12 -1.03
CA GLU A 23 7.39 5.03 -0.52
C GLU A 23 7.53 4.93 0.99
N GLN A 24 6.43 4.84 1.72
CA GLN A 24 6.44 4.64 3.17
C GLN A 24 7.13 3.33 3.53
N LEU A 25 6.84 2.26 2.80
CA LEU A 25 7.49 0.97 3.02
C LEU A 25 8.99 1.05 2.79
N LEU A 26 9.42 1.72 1.73
CA LEU A 26 10.83 1.92 1.43
C LEU A 26 11.54 2.66 2.57
N GLN A 27 10.95 3.75 3.06
CA GLN A 27 11.50 4.52 4.17
C GLN A 27 11.64 3.68 5.44
N LEU A 28 10.64 2.87 5.75
CA LEU A 28 10.69 2.00 6.91
C LEU A 28 11.77 0.93 6.79
N ARG A 29 11.98 0.39 5.60
CA ARG A 29 13.05 -0.57 5.34
C ARG A 29 14.43 0.07 5.50
N LEU A 30 14.60 1.31 5.06
CA LEU A 30 15.85 2.05 5.23
C LEU A 30 16.12 2.31 6.71
N ARG A 31 15.11 2.66 7.48
CA ARG A 31 15.25 2.84 8.94
C ARG A 31 15.64 1.54 9.63
N LYS A 32 15.10 0.42 9.18
CA LYS A 32 15.45 -0.90 9.71
C LYS A 32 16.94 -1.19 9.51
N GLN A 33 17.50 -0.83 8.34
CA GLN A 33 18.91 -1.01 8.04
C GLN A 33 19.82 -0.16 8.93
N THR A 34 19.31 0.95 9.45
CA THR A 34 20.06 1.82 10.37
C THR A 34 19.89 1.44 11.85
N GLY A 35 19.27 0.30 12.14
CA GLY A 35 19.11 -0.20 13.51
C GLY A 35 17.87 0.24 14.24
N GLN A 36 16.99 0.99 13.61
CA GLN A 36 15.71 1.40 14.21
C GLN A 36 14.62 0.36 13.91
N VAL A 37 14.61 -0.70 14.69
CA VAL A 37 13.94 -1.96 14.31
C VAL A 37 12.49 -2.07 14.80
N GLU A 38 11.93 -1.09 15.48
CA GLU A 38 10.68 -1.26 16.22
C GLU A 38 9.40 -1.22 15.39
N LYS A 39 9.49 -1.29 14.03
CA LYS A 39 8.31 -1.10 13.18
C LYS A 39 8.05 -2.25 12.21
N THR A 40 8.40 -3.46 12.60
CA THR A 40 8.16 -4.64 11.78
C THR A 40 6.66 -4.84 11.50
N HIS A 41 5.82 -4.56 12.47
CA HIS A 41 4.37 -4.71 12.32
C HIS A 41 3.79 -3.66 11.34
N GLU A 42 4.35 -2.45 11.30
CA GLU A 42 3.95 -1.44 10.31
C GLU A 42 4.31 -1.87 8.88
N ILE A 43 5.47 -2.50 8.72
CA ILE A 43 5.88 -3.05 7.42
C ILE A 43 4.86 -4.09 6.93
N ARG A 44 4.39 -4.96 7.82
CA ARG A 44 3.37 -5.95 7.48
C ARG A 44 2.05 -5.31 7.05
N ILE A 45 1.63 -4.28 7.77
CA ILE A 45 0.40 -3.53 7.45
C ILE A 45 0.52 -2.87 6.08
N LEU A 46 1.66 -2.21 5.81
CA LEU A 46 1.89 -1.56 4.53
C LEU A 46 1.91 -2.57 3.37
N ARG A 47 2.51 -3.73 3.56
CA ARG A 47 2.49 -4.80 2.56
C ARG A 47 1.09 -5.28 2.25
N LYS A 48 0.25 -5.43 3.26
CA LYS A 48 -1.15 -5.81 3.08
C LYS A 48 -1.91 -4.74 2.31
N ASP A 49 -1.68 -3.48 2.64
CA ASP A 49 -2.32 -2.36 1.94
C ASP A 49 -1.89 -2.32 0.47
N ILE A 50 -0.61 -2.50 0.19
CA ILE A 50 -0.11 -2.58 -1.19
C ILE A 50 -0.81 -3.70 -1.96
N ALA A 51 -0.93 -4.88 -1.37
CA ALA A 51 -1.60 -6.01 -2.01
C ALA A 51 -3.07 -5.69 -2.30
N ARG A 52 -3.76 -5.05 -1.36
CA ARG A 52 -5.15 -4.65 -1.54
C ARG A 52 -5.31 -3.61 -2.64
N PHE A 53 -4.44 -2.61 -2.70
CA PHE A 53 -4.46 -1.59 -3.75
C PHE A 53 -4.18 -2.22 -5.11
N GLU A 54 -3.22 -3.11 -5.21
CA GLU A 54 -2.91 -3.80 -6.47
C GLU A 54 -4.06 -4.65 -6.95
N THR A 55 -4.71 -5.39 -6.05
CA THR A 55 -5.88 -6.20 -6.36
C THR A 55 -7.03 -5.32 -6.87
N ALA A 56 -7.33 -4.24 -6.16
CA ALA A 56 -8.39 -3.32 -6.54
C ALA A 56 -8.10 -2.65 -7.89
N LEU A 57 -6.86 -2.28 -8.14
CA LEU A 57 -6.44 -1.67 -9.39
C LEU A 57 -6.63 -2.66 -10.55
N THR A 58 -6.22 -3.90 -10.37
CA THR A 58 -6.39 -4.96 -11.37
C THR A 58 -7.86 -5.21 -11.66
N GLN A 59 -8.70 -5.29 -10.64
CA GLN A 59 -10.13 -5.49 -10.79
C GLN A 59 -10.79 -4.34 -11.55
N LYS A 60 -10.43 -3.10 -11.25
CA LYS A 60 -10.98 -1.94 -11.94
C LYS A 60 -10.52 -1.85 -13.38
N LYS A 61 -9.29 -2.19 -13.66
CA LYS A 61 -8.78 -2.25 -15.04
C LYS A 61 -9.49 -3.35 -15.84
N ALA A 62 -9.76 -4.49 -15.24
CA ALA A 62 -10.47 -5.57 -15.89
C ALA A 62 -11.94 -5.23 -16.14
N ALA A 63 -12.55 -4.42 -15.29
CA ALA A 63 -13.94 -4.01 -15.42
C ALA A 63 -14.14 -2.84 -16.39
N ALA A 64 -13.07 -2.16 -16.77
CA ALA A 64 -13.15 -1.01 -17.67
C ALA A 64 -13.25 -1.44 -19.19
#